data_2fdc11cf1ac843e73bbf2cfe71d8ca83
#
_entry.id   2fdc11cf1ac843e73bbf2cfe71d8ca83
#
_cell.length_a   1.000
_cell.length_b   1.000
_cell.length_c   1.000
_cell.angle_alpha   90.00
_cell.angle_beta   90.00
_cell.angle_gamma   90.00
#
_symmetry.space_group_name_H-M   'P 1'
#
loop_
_entity.id
_entity.type
_entity.pdbx_description
1 polymer ?
#
loop_
_entity_poly.entity_id
_entity_poly.type
_entity_poly.pdbx_seq_one_letter_code
_entity_poly.pdbx_strand_id
1 'polypeptide(L)'
;VKTFTEKPELELAKVFVESGEFYWNSGLFMWNVNTIIKANEALLPELTSKLAPGKDVYGTVQEKQFIDENFPACPNVSIDFGIMEKADNVYVSLGDFGWSDLGTWGSLYDLSPKDEAGNVALKCKSLIYNSKDNIVVLPDNKLAVIDGLEGYLIAESDNVLLICKKDEEHTLRKYVNDAQIKLGEEYI
;
A
#
# COMPACT_ATOMS: atom_id res chain seq x y z
N VAL A 1 10.98 -8.45 -20.63
CA VAL A 1 9.51 -8.47 -20.48
C VAL A 1 8.89 -8.11 -21.82
N LYS A 2 7.87 -8.84 -22.27
CA LYS A 2 7.16 -8.55 -23.53
C LYS A 2 5.99 -7.63 -23.32
N THR A 3 5.29 -7.82 -22.19
CA THR A 3 4.12 -7.04 -21.83
C THR A 3 4.18 -6.80 -20.32
N PHE A 4 3.93 -5.58 -19.92
CA PHE A 4 3.76 -5.18 -18.53
C PHE A 4 2.38 -4.52 -18.43
N THR A 5 1.61 -4.83 -17.41
CA THR A 5 0.31 -4.21 -17.18
C THR A 5 0.07 -4.04 -15.69
N GLU A 6 -0.52 -2.93 -15.30
CA GLU A 6 -0.86 -2.62 -13.91
C GLU A 6 -2.38 -2.74 -13.72
N LYS A 7 -2.78 -3.42 -12.67
CA LYS A 7 -4.18 -3.52 -12.22
C LYS A 7 -5.18 -3.91 -13.32
N PRO A 8 -4.97 -5.06 -14.00
CA PRO A 8 -5.95 -5.53 -14.98
C PRO A 8 -7.30 -5.79 -14.32
N GLU A 9 -8.37 -5.68 -15.09
CA GLU A 9 -9.71 -6.09 -14.64
C GLU A 9 -9.72 -7.56 -14.19
N LEU A 10 -10.55 -7.89 -13.19
CA LEU A 10 -10.55 -9.18 -12.50
C LEU A 10 -10.62 -10.38 -13.48
N GLU A 11 -11.46 -10.30 -14.50
CA GLU A 11 -11.61 -11.39 -15.49
C GLU A 11 -10.33 -11.57 -16.32
N LEU A 12 -9.68 -10.47 -16.70
CA LEU A 12 -8.42 -10.53 -17.40
C LEU A 12 -7.29 -11.05 -16.52
N ALA A 13 -7.27 -10.65 -15.24
CA ALA A 13 -6.31 -11.15 -14.26
C ALA A 13 -6.40 -12.68 -14.09
N LYS A 14 -7.62 -13.24 -14.05
CA LYS A 14 -7.84 -14.70 -14.01
C LYS A 14 -7.24 -15.40 -15.24
N VAL A 15 -7.51 -14.87 -16.44
CA VAL A 15 -6.96 -15.40 -17.68
C VAL A 15 -5.42 -15.37 -17.66
N PHE A 16 -4.81 -14.30 -17.15
CA PHE A 16 -3.35 -14.20 -17.03
C PHE A 16 -2.78 -15.28 -16.11
N VAL A 17 -3.41 -15.51 -14.95
CA VAL A 17 -3.00 -16.55 -14.01
C VAL A 17 -3.15 -17.94 -14.63
N GLU A 18 -4.28 -18.23 -15.27
CA GLU A 18 -4.56 -19.54 -15.89
C GLU A 18 -3.63 -19.85 -17.09
N SER A 19 -3.17 -18.82 -17.81
CA SER A 19 -2.25 -18.99 -18.93
C SER A 19 -0.87 -19.50 -18.51
N GLY A 20 -0.44 -19.20 -17.28
CA GLY A 20 0.91 -19.52 -16.79
C GLY A 20 2.04 -18.70 -17.45
N GLU A 21 1.71 -17.74 -18.30
CA GLU A 21 2.68 -16.90 -19.02
C GLU A 21 2.97 -15.57 -18.32
N PHE A 22 2.17 -15.22 -17.31
CA PHE A 22 2.26 -13.96 -16.56
C PHE A 22 2.71 -14.22 -15.13
N TYR A 23 3.37 -13.22 -14.56
CA TYR A 23 3.88 -13.23 -13.18
C TYR A 23 3.37 -12.01 -12.43
N TRP A 24 3.11 -12.17 -11.14
CA TRP A 24 2.77 -11.05 -10.26
C TRP A 24 3.98 -10.15 -10.07
N ASN A 25 3.76 -8.86 -10.27
CA ASN A 25 4.73 -7.83 -9.96
C ASN A 25 4.71 -7.56 -8.45
N SER A 26 5.84 -7.80 -7.79
CA SER A 26 6.00 -7.52 -6.37
C SER A 26 6.22 -6.03 -6.04
N GLY A 27 6.36 -5.17 -7.06
CA GLY A 27 6.73 -3.77 -6.86
C GLY A 27 8.19 -3.57 -6.42
N LEU A 28 9.01 -4.62 -6.45
CA LEU A 28 10.44 -4.54 -6.14
C LEU A 28 11.23 -4.30 -7.42
N PHE A 29 11.73 -3.08 -7.58
CA PHE A 29 12.50 -2.69 -8.74
C PHE A 29 13.97 -2.47 -8.40
N MET A 30 14.86 -2.94 -9.27
CA MET A 30 16.29 -2.70 -9.19
C MET A 30 16.80 -2.14 -10.51
N TRP A 31 17.54 -1.05 -10.44
CA TRP A 31 18.14 -0.41 -11.61
C TRP A 31 19.46 0.27 -11.29
N ASN A 32 20.24 0.44 -12.32
CA ASN A 32 21.37 1.34 -12.26
C ASN A 32 20.85 2.80 -12.29
N VAL A 33 21.43 3.66 -11.45
CA VAL A 33 21.01 5.06 -11.30
C VAL A 33 20.99 5.78 -12.65
N ASN A 34 22.02 5.61 -13.48
CA ASN A 34 22.07 6.27 -14.80
C ASN A 34 20.97 5.75 -15.74
N THR A 35 20.58 4.50 -15.63
CA THR A 35 19.52 3.92 -16.45
C THR A 35 18.16 4.50 -16.08
N ILE A 36 17.84 4.58 -14.78
CA ILE A 36 16.56 5.14 -14.36
C ILE A 36 16.46 6.64 -14.62
N ILE A 37 17.56 7.41 -14.48
CA ILE A 37 17.59 8.83 -14.84
C ILE A 37 17.25 9.00 -16.34
N LYS A 38 17.92 8.27 -17.23
CA LYS A 38 17.65 8.32 -18.67
C LYS A 38 16.22 7.90 -19.01
N ALA A 39 15.67 6.90 -18.31
CA ALA A 39 14.30 6.48 -18.51
C ALA A 39 13.30 7.59 -18.11
N ASN A 40 13.54 8.26 -16.97
CA ASN A 40 12.74 9.41 -16.57
C ASN A 40 12.83 10.57 -17.57
N GLU A 41 14.01 10.91 -18.03
CA GLU A 41 14.22 11.96 -19.04
C GLU A 41 13.47 11.66 -20.35
N ALA A 42 13.49 10.40 -20.79
CA ALA A 42 12.89 9.99 -22.06
C ALA A 42 11.37 9.79 -21.97
N LEU A 43 10.88 9.18 -20.89
CA LEU A 43 9.49 8.69 -20.76
C LEU A 43 8.62 9.59 -19.87
N LEU A 44 9.24 10.35 -18.95
CA LEU A 44 8.57 11.28 -18.03
C LEU A 44 9.23 12.68 -18.07
N PRO A 45 9.34 13.32 -19.24
CA PRO A 45 10.05 14.60 -19.38
C PRO A 45 9.42 15.73 -18.56
N GLU A 46 8.11 15.72 -18.37
CA GLU A 46 7.41 16.71 -17.56
C GLU A 46 7.80 16.59 -16.07
N LEU A 47 7.82 15.39 -15.52
CA LEU A 47 8.29 15.11 -14.15
C LEU A 47 9.75 15.56 -14.00
N THR A 48 10.59 15.15 -14.94
CA THR A 48 12.02 15.48 -14.94
C THR A 48 12.25 16.99 -14.98
N SER A 49 11.50 17.73 -15.80
CA SER A 49 11.64 19.19 -15.92
C SER A 49 11.33 19.93 -14.62
N LYS A 50 10.46 19.38 -13.78
CA LYS A 50 10.09 19.98 -12.48
C LYS A 50 11.07 19.63 -11.35
N LEU A 51 11.63 18.43 -11.36
CA LEU A 51 12.46 17.94 -10.27
C LEU A 51 13.97 18.09 -10.52
N ALA A 52 14.44 18.04 -11.77
CA ALA A 52 15.85 18.18 -12.10
C ALA A 52 16.46 19.53 -11.64
N PRO A 53 15.74 20.68 -11.64
CA PRO A 53 16.28 21.94 -11.11
C PRO A 53 16.68 21.87 -9.64
N GLY A 54 16.15 20.92 -8.87
CA GLY A 54 16.52 20.70 -7.47
C GLY A 54 17.88 20.03 -7.24
N LYS A 55 18.65 19.73 -8.29
CA LYS A 55 19.90 18.98 -8.20
C LYS A 55 20.87 19.50 -7.12
N ASP A 56 20.97 20.82 -6.97
CA ASP A 56 21.91 21.44 -6.04
C ASP A 56 21.36 21.60 -4.62
N VAL A 57 20.07 21.32 -4.41
CA VAL A 57 19.41 21.42 -3.10
C VAL A 57 19.12 20.04 -2.47
N TYR A 58 19.12 18.96 -3.25
CA TYR A 58 18.95 17.61 -2.72
C TYR A 58 20.05 17.26 -1.71
N GLY A 59 19.66 16.64 -0.60
CA GLY A 59 20.53 16.35 0.53
C GLY A 59 20.85 17.54 1.42
N THR A 60 20.25 18.71 1.20
CA THR A 60 20.41 19.91 2.02
C THR A 60 19.15 20.25 2.81
N VAL A 61 19.23 21.23 3.72
CA VAL A 61 18.07 21.74 4.47
C VAL A 61 16.96 22.34 3.59
N GLN A 62 17.26 22.66 2.35
CA GLN A 62 16.34 23.27 1.38
C GLN A 62 15.56 22.23 0.57
N GLU A 63 15.93 20.94 0.64
CA GLU A 63 15.28 19.86 -0.12
C GLU A 63 13.79 19.79 0.14
N LYS A 64 13.40 19.79 1.42
CA LYS A 64 11.99 19.70 1.78
C LYS A 64 11.16 20.82 1.16
N GLN A 65 11.62 22.05 1.27
CA GLN A 65 10.92 23.20 0.68
C GLN A 65 10.80 23.05 -0.84
N PHE A 66 11.88 22.68 -1.51
CA PHE A 66 11.88 22.49 -2.97
C PHE A 66 10.87 21.42 -3.40
N ILE A 67 10.82 20.28 -2.68
CA ILE A 67 9.88 19.20 -2.97
C ILE A 67 8.43 19.66 -2.72
N ASP A 68 8.15 20.29 -1.58
CA ASP A 68 6.81 20.78 -1.25
C ASP A 68 6.26 21.78 -2.29
N GLU A 69 7.12 22.61 -2.89
CA GLU A 69 6.75 23.58 -3.91
C GLU A 69 6.56 22.97 -5.31
N ASN A 70 7.33 21.94 -5.68
CA ASN A 70 7.38 21.44 -7.06
C ASN A 70 6.65 20.11 -7.25
N PHE A 71 6.66 19.22 -6.26
CA PHE A 71 6.06 17.90 -6.39
C PHE A 71 4.54 17.90 -6.61
N PRO A 72 3.73 18.79 -6.00
CA PRO A 72 2.29 18.88 -6.26
C PRO A 72 1.92 19.20 -7.71
N ALA A 73 2.85 19.81 -8.46
CA ALA A 73 2.67 20.12 -9.87
C ALA A 73 3.17 19.01 -10.81
N CYS A 74 3.71 17.91 -10.29
CA CYS A 74 4.15 16.78 -11.08
C CYS A 74 2.96 15.95 -11.58
N PRO A 75 3.09 15.26 -12.74
CA PRO A 75 2.08 14.31 -13.19
C PRO A 75 1.86 13.21 -12.16
N ASN A 76 0.58 12.90 -11.86
CA ASN A 76 0.22 11.78 -11.00
C ASN A 76 0.24 10.48 -11.80
N VAL A 77 1.40 9.87 -11.93
CA VAL A 77 1.63 8.63 -12.70
C VAL A 77 2.52 7.68 -11.89
N SER A 78 2.15 6.41 -11.81
CA SER A 78 3.00 5.39 -11.19
C SER A 78 4.22 5.11 -12.08
N ILE A 79 5.27 4.55 -11.48
CA ILE A 79 6.44 4.11 -12.22
C ILE A 79 6.10 2.99 -13.21
N ASP A 80 5.11 2.18 -12.85
CA ASP A 80 4.60 1.09 -13.69
C ASP A 80 4.06 1.63 -15.01
N PHE A 81 3.13 2.58 -14.98
CA PHE A 81 2.57 3.22 -16.18
C PHE A 81 3.55 4.18 -16.86
N GLY A 82 4.34 4.87 -16.08
CA GLY A 82 5.24 5.90 -16.59
C GLY A 82 6.45 5.34 -17.31
N ILE A 83 7.01 4.25 -16.78
CA ILE A 83 8.29 3.68 -17.25
C ILE A 83 8.15 2.21 -17.62
N MET A 84 7.63 1.35 -16.72
CA MET A 84 7.73 -0.11 -16.90
C MET A 84 6.94 -0.62 -18.09
N GLU A 85 5.78 -0.03 -18.39
CA GLU A 85 4.99 -0.38 -19.57
C GLU A 85 5.59 0.08 -20.90
N LYS A 86 6.46 1.10 -20.85
CA LYS A 86 7.01 1.77 -22.04
C LYS A 86 8.44 1.41 -22.36
N ALA A 87 9.21 1.00 -21.34
CA ALA A 87 10.61 0.70 -21.51
C ALA A 87 10.81 -0.71 -22.09
N ASP A 88 11.66 -0.84 -23.09
CA ASP A 88 11.98 -2.10 -23.79
C ASP A 88 13.14 -2.87 -23.16
N ASN A 89 13.82 -2.30 -22.20
CA ASN A 89 14.93 -2.94 -21.47
C ASN A 89 14.55 -3.45 -20.07
N VAL A 90 13.29 -3.85 -19.89
CA VAL A 90 12.77 -4.41 -18.63
C VAL A 90 12.99 -5.92 -18.59
N TYR A 91 13.55 -6.40 -17.49
CA TYR A 91 13.77 -7.81 -17.22
C TYR A 91 13.03 -8.20 -15.93
N VAL A 92 12.61 -9.46 -15.82
CA VAL A 92 12.01 -10.02 -14.61
C VAL A 92 12.92 -11.12 -14.05
N SER A 93 13.14 -11.06 -12.74
CA SER A 93 13.74 -12.16 -12.00
C SER A 93 12.62 -12.89 -11.27
N LEU A 94 12.47 -14.17 -11.55
CA LEU A 94 11.48 -14.99 -10.85
C LEU A 94 11.98 -15.33 -9.46
N GLY A 95 11.12 -15.21 -8.47
CA GLY A 95 11.42 -15.52 -7.08
C GLY A 95 10.26 -16.23 -6.41
N ASP A 96 10.59 -17.20 -5.57
CA ASP A 96 9.63 -17.87 -4.66
C ASP A 96 10.14 -17.64 -3.23
N PHE A 97 9.77 -16.50 -2.66
CA PHE A 97 10.22 -16.06 -1.34
C PHE A 97 9.03 -15.70 -0.42
N GLY A 98 7.83 -16.20 -0.73
CA GLY A 98 6.65 -15.97 0.10
C GLY A 98 6.20 -14.50 0.15
N TRP A 99 6.33 -13.76 -0.97
CA TRP A 99 5.88 -12.37 -1.04
C TRP A 99 4.36 -12.26 -0.94
N SER A 100 3.91 -11.29 -0.18
CA SER A 100 2.51 -10.89 -0.12
C SER A 100 2.41 -9.37 0.04
N ASP A 101 1.45 -8.77 -0.64
CA ASP A 101 1.14 -7.35 -0.46
C ASP A 101 0.34 -7.15 0.84
N LEU A 102 0.94 -6.45 1.81
CA LEU A 102 0.29 -6.07 3.07
C LEU A 102 -0.49 -4.74 2.97
N GLY A 103 -0.85 -4.34 1.78
CA GLY A 103 -1.58 -3.09 1.52
C GLY A 103 -3.02 -3.07 2.05
N THR A 104 -3.53 -4.20 2.57
CA THR A 104 -4.90 -4.33 3.07
C THR A 104 -4.95 -5.00 4.44
N TRP A 105 -6.02 -4.74 5.18
CA TRP A 105 -6.31 -5.44 6.45
C TRP A 105 -6.59 -6.92 6.23
N GLY A 106 -7.23 -7.27 5.10
CA GLY A 106 -7.43 -8.64 4.70
C GLY A 106 -6.12 -9.40 4.52
N SER A 107 -5.16 -8.83 3.79
CA SER A 107 -3.82 -9.42 3.62
C SER A 107 -3.08 -9.56 4.95
N LEU A 108 -3.17 -8.56 5.84
CA LEU A 108 -2.59 -8.63 7.17
C LEU A 108 -3.23 -9.75 8.01
N TYR A 109 -4.55 -9.89 7.94
CA TYR A 109 -5.28 -10.97 8.61
C TYR A 109 -4.83 -12.34 8.10
N ASP A 110 -4.73 -12.52 6.79
CA ASP A 110 -4.39 -13.81 6.17
C ASP A 110 -2.98 -14.30 6.57
N LEU A 111 -2.03 -13.39 6.68
CA LEU A 111 -0.64 -13.68 7.01
C LEU A 111 -0.35 -13.74 8.51
N SER A 112 -1.24 -13.22 9.34
CA SER A 112 -1.03 -13.17 10.79
C SER A 112 -1.34 -14.51 11.46
N PRO A 113 -0.64 -14.86 12.56
CA PRO A 113 -1.01 -15.99 13.41
C PRO A 113 -2.42 -15.81 13.97
N LYS A 114 -3.21 -16.88 13.93
CA LYS A 114 -4.59 -16.91 14.39
C LYS A 114 -4.74 -17.80 15.64
N ASP A 115 -5.66 -17.43 16.53
CA ASP A 115 -6.12 -18.34 17.57
C ASP A 115 -7.02 -19.47 17.00
N GLU A 116 -7.49 -20.37 17.87
CA GLU A 116 -8.35 -21.51 17.47
C GLU A 116 -9.69 -21.07 16.83
N ALA A 117 -10.15 -19.88 17.14
CA ALA A 117 -11.38 -19.29 16.60
C ALA A 117 -11.11 -18.38 15.37
N GLY A 118 -9.88 -18.32 14.86
CA GLY A 118 -9.53 -17.50 13.71
C GLY A 118 -9.28 -16.03 14.04
N ASN A 119 -9.20 -15.61 15.31
CA ASN A 119 -8.93 -14.24 15.64
C ASN A 119 -7.42 -13.92 15.55
N VAL A 120 -7.11 -12.74 15.12
CA VAL A 120 -5.76 -12.12 15.09
C VAL A 120 -5.70 -10.99 16.10
N ALA A 121 -4.70 -10.98 16.99
CA ALA A 121 -4.42 -9.87 17.89
C ALA A 121 -2.96 -9.43 17.76
N LEU A 122 -2.74 -8.20 17.36
CA LEU A 122 -1.42 -7.64 17.10
C LEU A 122 -1.13 -6.45 18.03
N LYS A 123 0.08 -6.40 18.53
CA LYS A 123 0.60 -5.32 19.39
C LYS A 123 -0.15 -5.12 20.71
N CYS A 124 -1.13 -5.95 21.05
CA CYS A 124 -1.90 -5.82 22.28
C CYS A 124 -2.07 -7.15 23.01
N LYS A 125 -2.44 -7.07 24.30
CA LYS A 125 -3.01 -8.22 25.00
C LYS A 125 -4.49 -8.32 24.68
N SER A 126 -5.04 -9.54 24.57
CA SER A 126 -6.44 -9.74 24.27
C SER A 126 -7.07 -10.82 25.15
N LEU A 127 -8.32 -10.61 25.52
CA LEU A 127 -9.24 -11.59 26.07
C LEU A 127 -10.45 -11.62 25.15
N ILE A 128 -10.63 -12.72 24.43
CA ILE A 128 -11.64 -12.84 23.38
C ILE A 128 -12.60 -13.96 23.76
N TYR A 129 -13.90 -13.64 23.86
CA TYR A 129 -14.97 -14.53 24.27
C TYR A 129 -16.04 -14.60 23.17
N ASN A 130 -16.55 -15.79 22.85
CA ASN A 130 -17.67 -16.00 21.92
C ASN A 130 -17.50 -15.26 20.57
N SER A 131 -16.26 -15.09 20.12
CA SER A 131 -15.89 -14.23 18.98
C SER A 131 -14.99 -14.99 18.02
N LYS A 132 -15.13 -14.74 16.71
CA LYS A 132 -14.34 -15.42 15.68
C LYS A 132 -14.01 -14.51 14.51
N ASP A 133 -12.95 -14.87 13.80
CA ASP A 133 -12.54 -14.25 12.55
C ASP A 133 -12.30 -12.72 12.62
N ASN A 134 -11.91 -12.21 13.79
CA ASN A 134 -11.65 -10.78 14.00
C ASN A 134 -10.16 -10.47 13.84
N ILE A 135 -9.86 -9.23 13.49
CA ILE A 135 -8.52 -8.66 13.58
C ILE A 135 -8.52 -7.49 14.55
N VAL A 136 -7.61 -7.55 15.53
CA VAL A 136 -7.48 -6.56 16.59
C VAL A 136 -6.06 -6.01 16.58
N VAL A 137 -5.91 -4.73 16.36
CA VAL A 137 -4.62 -4.03 16.34
C VAL A 137 -4.71 -2.80 17.23
N LEU A 138 -4.11 -2.88 18.40
CA LEU A 138 -4.09 -1.78 19.36
C LEU A 138 -2.64 -1.46 19.76
N PRO A 139 -2.37 -0.28 20.32
CA PRO A 139 -1.05 0.04 20.89
C PRO A 139 -0.56 -0.98 21.92
N ASP A 140 0.76 -1.14 22.04
CA ASP A 140 1.42 -2.23 22.80
C ASP A 140 1.01 -2.38 24.27
N ASN A 141 0.47 -1.34 24.91
CA ASN A 141 0.10 -1.33 26.34
C ASN A 141 -1.41 -1.51 26.56
N LYS A 142 -2.17 -1.75 25.53
CA LYS A 142 -3.63 -1.91 25.62
C LYS A 142 -4.01 -3.37 25.85
N LEU A 143 -5.12 -3.54 26.58
CA LEU A 143 -5.84 -4.79 26.70
C LEU A 143 -7.16 -4.66 25.93
N ALA A 144 -7.39 -5.53 24.95
CA ALA A 144 -8.69 -5.71 24.33
C ALA A 144 -9.49 -6.77 25.07
N VAL A 145 -10.71 -6.46 25.48
CA VAL A 145 -11.69 -7.44 25.95
C VAL A 145 -12.86 -7.43 24.96
N ILE A 146 -13.09 -8.55 24.29
CA ILE A 146 -14.04 -8.65 23.18
C ILE A 146 -14.95 -9.84 23.44
N ASP A 147 -16.26 -9.63 23.31
CA ASP A 147 -17.27 -10.70 23.44
C ASP A 147 -18.33 -10.57 22.34
N GLY A 148 -18.64 -11.68 21.68
CA GLY A 148 -19.74 -11.81 20.73
C GLY A 148 -19.50 -11.17 19.34
N LEU A 149 -18.25 -10.87 18.93
CA LEU A 149 -17.94 -10.29 17.63
C LEU A 149 -17.51 -11.35 16.61
N GLU A 150 -17.93 -11.19 15.37
CA GLU A 150 -17.56 -12.06 14.25
C GLU A 150 -17.23 -11.23 13.00
N GLY A 151 -16.01 -11.39 12.48
CA GLY A 151 -15.56 -10.76 11.23
C GLY A 151 -15.34 -9.26 11.35
N TYR A 152 -14.87 -8.76 12.49
CA TYR A 152 -14.61 -7.34 12.70
C TYR A 152 -13.13 -7.00 12.60
N LEU A 153 -12.89 -5.81 12.09
CA LEU A 153 -11.64 -5.05 12.24
C LEU A 153 -11.81 -4.08 13.42
N ILE A 154 -10.89 -4.21 14.37
CA ILE A 154 -10.77 -3.32 15.54
C ILE A 154 -9.35 -2.78 15.54
N ALA A 155 -9.19 -1.50 15.29
CA ALA A 155 -7.89 -0.86 15.21
C ALA A 155 -7.88 0.47 15.98
N GLU A 156 -6.79 0.76 16.68
CA GLU A 156 -6.58 2.04 17.33
C GLU A 156 -5.23 2.61 16.91
N SER A 157 -5.24 3.88 16.52
CA SER A 157 -4.04 4.67 16.30
C SER A 157 -4.26 6.07 16.89
N ASP A 158 -3.28 6.55 17.62
CA ASP A 158 -3.31 7.83 18.33
C ASP A 158 -4.59 7.98 19.17
N ASN A 159 -5.48 8.88 18.78
CA ASN A 159 -6.75 9.16 19.47
C ASN A 159 -7.99 8.62 18.72
N VAL A 160 -7.79 7.74 17.74
CA VAL A 160 -8.89 7.18 16.92
C VAL A 160 -9.03 5.68 17.14
N LEU A 161 -10.23 5.25 17.51
CA LEU A 161 -10.64 3.85 17.56
C LEU A 161 -11.58 3.55 16.40
N LEU A 162 -11.19 2.61 15.56
CA LEU A 162 -12.00 2.09 14.46
C LEU A 162 -12.56 0.72 14.83
N ILE A 163 -13.86 0.54 14.63
CA ILE A 163 -14.53 -0.77 14.70
C ILE A 163 -15.46 -0.87 13.48
N CYS A 164 -15.19 -1.78 12.58
CA CYS A 164 -16.02 -2.01 11.39
C CYS A 164 -15.97 -3.49 10.97
N LYS A 165 -16.84 -3.88 10.04
CA LYS A 165 -16.72 -5.22 9.42
C LYS A 165 -15.45 -5.30 8.59
N LYS A 166 -14.72 -6.41 8.69
CA LYS A 166 -13.49 -6.66 7.94
C LYS A 166 -13.71 -6.61 6.43
N ASP A 167 -14.83 -7.14 5.95
CA ASP A 167 -15.20 -7.17 4.53
C ASP A 167 -15.56 -5.80 3.95
N GLU A 168 -15.78 -4.79 4.82
CA GLU A 168 -16.09 -3.42 4.43
C GLU A 168 -14.86 -2.51 4.41
N GLU A 169 -13.67 -3.07 4.35
CA GLU A 169 -12.41 -2.32 4.30
C GLU A 169 -12.39 -1.23 3.21
N HIS A 170 -13.04 -1.48 2.09
CA HIS A 170 -13.14 -0.51 0.99
C HIS A 170 -13.83 0.80 1.39
N THR A 171 -14.62 0.81 2.48
CA THR A 171 -15.31 2.00 2.99
C THR A 171 -14.43 2.86 3.89
N LEU A 172 -13.26 2.39 4.30
CA LEU A 172 -12.38 3.11 5.25
C LEU A 172 -12.02 4.52 4.76
N ARG A 173 -11.74 4.68 3.46
CA ARG A 173 -11.46 6.00 2.88
C ARG A 173 -12.60 6.99 3.09
N LYS A 174 -13.84 6.51 3.01
CA LYS A 174 -15.01 7.32 3.29
C LYS A 174 -15.07 7.74 4.76
N TYR A 175 -14.77 6.82 5.68
CA TYR A 175 -14.76 7.13 7.12
C TYR A 175 -13.72 8.19 7.46
N VAL A 176 -12.50 8.07 6.90
CA VAL A 176 -11.44 9.07 7.04
C VAL A 176 -11.89 10.43 6.50
N ASN A 177 -12.43 10.49 5.29
CA ASN A 177 -12.93 11.73 4.72
C ASN A 177 -14.07 12.34 5.54
N ASP A 178 -15.00 11.52 6.03
CA ASP A 178 -16.11 11.99 6.88
C ASP A 178 -15.59 12.56 8.21
N ALA A 179 -14.58 11.94 8.82
CA ALA A 179 -13.93 12.43 10.04
C ALA A 179 -13.25 13.78 9.78
N GLN A 180 -12.46 13.88 8.71
CA GLN A 180 -11.77 15.10 8.32
C GLN A 180 -12.75 16.28 8.12
N ILE A 181 -13.82 16.05 7.36
CA ILE A 181 -14.80 17.10 7.04
C ILE A 181 -15.59 17.54 8.26
N LYS A 182 -15.95 16.59 9.16
CA LYS A 182 -16.86 16.88 10.28
C LYS A 182 -16.14 17.29 11.56
N LEU A 183 -14.91 16.79 11.78
CA LEU A 183 -14.21 16.90 13.06
C LEU A 183 -12.84 17.60 12.95
N GLY A 184 -12.26 17.68 11.75
CA GLY A 184 -10.95 18.29 11.52
C GLY A 184 -9.83 17.30 11.25
N GLU A 185 -8.64 17.84 10.96
CA GLU A 185 -7.45 17.04 10.57
C GLU A 185 -6.78 16.29 11.73
N GLU A 186 -7.15 16.57 12.95
CA GLU A 186 -6.55 15.94 14.14
C GLU A 186 -6.90 14.45 14.31
N TYR A 187 -7.81 13.93 13.48
CA TYR A 187 -8.27 12.52 13.52
C TYR A 187 -7.88 11.73 12.27
N ILE A 188 -6.87 12.17 11.52
CA ILE A 188 -6.41 11.53 10.27
C ILE A 188 -4.89 11.34 10.23
#